data_7469fd7bbb8a9005f81aba2378905fdb
#
_entry.id   7469fd7bbb8a9005f81aba2378905fdb
#
_cell.length_a   1.000
_cell.length_b   1.000
_cell.length_c   1.000
_cell.angle_alpha   90.00
_cell.angle_beta   90.00
_cell.angle_gamma   90.00
#
_symmetry.space_group_name_H-M   'P 1'
#
loop_
_entity.id
_entity.type
_entity.pdbx_description
1 polymer ?
#
loop_
_entity_poly.entity_id
_entity_poly.type
_entity_poly.pdbx_seq_one_letter_code
_entity_poly.pdbx_strand_id
1 'polypeptide(L)'
;MRADDTSITGPDTLDGKKLCSVTGSTSAQKVKDTVPGVNLQEFATYSECVTALASGAIDALTTDDTILAGYAAQDQYKGKLKVVGQPFSEERYGIGLKKGDTAQCQKITDAINKMVTSGEWQKIVDANLGPAGYKPGAGNPPTPDACA
;
A
#
# COMPACT_ATOMS: atom_id res chain seq x y z
N MET A 1 11.40 -3.35 -1.83
CA MET A 1 12.80 -3.52 -2.27
C MET A 1 13.24 -4.98 -2.19
N ARG A 2 14.37 -5.36 -2.78
CA ARG A 2 14.96 -6.70 -2.59
C ARG A 2 15.38 -6.90 -1.13
N ALA A 3 15.30 -8.13 -0.65
CA ALA A 3 15.55 -8.44 0.76
C ALA A 3 17.02 -8.27 1.17
N ASP A 4 17.93 -8.53 0.24
CA ASP A 4 19.38 -8.41 0.41
C ASP A 4 19.92 -6.97 0.30
N ASP A 5 19.13 -6.04 -0.26
CA ASP A 5 19.51 -4.62 -0.31
C ASP A 5 19.35 -3.98 1.07
N THR A 6 20.39 -3.33 1.55
CA THR A 6 20.39 -2.57 2.82
C THR A 6 20.52 -1.06 2.62
N SER A 7 20.62 -0.61 1.36
CA SER A 7 20.87 0.80 1.04
C SER A 7 19.61 1.67 1.14
N ILE A 8 18.40 1.06 1.04
CA ILE A 8 17.12 1.77 1.14
C ILE A 8 16.51 1.48 2.50
N THR A 9 16.42 2.51 3.34
CA THR A 9 15.88 2.42 4.70
C THR A 9 14.60 3.27 4.86
N GLY A 10 14.28 4.09 3.88
CA GLY A 10 13.11 4.96 3.88
C GLY A 10 13.10 5.87 2.65
N PRO A 11 12.11 6.76 2.53
CA PRO A 11 12.01 7.71 1.42
C PRO A 11 13.26 8.57 1.21
N ASP A 12 13.90 8.98 2.31
CA ASP A 12 15.09 9.86 2.30
C ASP A 12 16.34 9.20 1.65
N THR A 13 16.31 7.89 1.46
CA THR A 13 17.41 7.12 0.87
C THR A 13 17.18 6.73 -0.59
N LEU A 14 16.15 7.33 -1.22
CA LEU A 14 15.77 7.04 -2.61
C LEU A 14 16.44 7.95 -3.64
N ASP A 15 17.26 8.92 -3.23
CA ASP A 15 17.99 9.77 -4.17
C ASP A 15 18.86 8.94 -5.13
N GLY A 16 18.74 9.21 -6.43
CA GLY A 16 19.39 8.48 -7.50
C GLY A 16 18.92 7.05 -7.72
N LYS A 17 18.01 6.51 -6.89
CA LYS A 17 17.45 5.15 -7.04
C LYS A 17 16.36 5.10 -8.10
N LYS A 18 16.26 3.97 -8.79
CA LYS A 18 15.17 3.66 -9.71
C LYS A 18 13.98 3.14 -8.90
N LEU A 19 12.97 3.98 -8.73
CA LEU A 19 11.74 3.65 -8.01
C LEU A 19 10.60 3.44 -9.00
N CYS A 20 9.89 2.31 -8.88
CA CYS A 20 8.71 2.05 -9.70
C CYS A 20 7.41 2.41 -8.99
N SER A 21 6.48 2.94 -9.75
CA SER A 21 5.06 3.03 -9.39
C SER A 21 4.18 2.92 -10.64
N VAL A 22 2.85 2.88 -10.46
CA VAL A 22 1.93 2.80 -11.59
C VAL A 22 1.58 4.20 -12.09
N THR A 23 1.56 4.36 -13.40
CA THR A 23 1.17 5.59 -14.08
C THR A 23 -0.19 6.09 -13.58
N GLY A 24 -0.25 7.36 -13.15
CA GLY A 24 -1.49 8.00 -12.67
C GLY A 24 -1.93 7.58 -11.27
N SER A 25 -1.14 6.78 -10.54
CA SER A 25 -1.43 6.45 -9.15
C SER A 25 -1.14 7.63 -8.20
N THR A 26 -1.84 7.66 -7.05
CA THR A 26 -1.55 8.62 -5.97
C THR A 26 -0.12 8.46 -5.46
N SER A 27 0.36 7.22 -5.38
CA SER A 27 1.74 6.92 -4.97
C SER A 27 2.78 7.51 -5.92
N ALA A 28 2.59 7.41 -7.25
CA ALA A 28 3.49 8.02 -8.23
C ALA A 28 3.49 9.55 -8.10
N GLN A 29 2.32 10.18 -7.95
CA GLN A 29 2.22 11.62 -7.75
C GLN A 29 2.89 12.05 -6.45
N LYS A 30 2.66 11.33 -5.36
CA LYS A 30 3.24 11.65 -4.06
C LYS A 30 4.78 11.61 -4.08
N VAL A 31 5.35 10.63 -4.80
CA VAL A 31 6.81 10.56 -4.99
C VAL A 31 7.33 11.78 -5.71
N LYS A 32 6.67 12.21 -6.81
CA LYS A 32 7.07 13.41 -7.55
C LYS A 32 7.09 14.65 -6.67
N ASP A 33 6.15 14.74 -5.72
CA ASP A 33 5.98 15.90 -4.85
C ASP A 33 6.93 15.91 -3.64
N THR A 34 7.35 14.73 -3.15
CA THR A 34 7.99 14.62 -1.83
C THR A 34 9.37 13.95 -1.82
N VAL A 35 9.78 13.30 -2.90
CA VAL A 35 11.07 12.58 -2.96
C VAL A 35 11.94 13.14 -4.08
N PRO A 36 12.65 14.25 -3.84
CA PRO A 36 13.53 14.84 -4.85
C PRO A 36 14.69 13.90 -5.19
N GLY A 37 15.14 13.96 -6.45
CA GLY A 37 16.30 13.18 -6.93
C GLY A 37 16.02 11.71 -7.24
N VAL A 38 14.83 11.18 -6.92
CA VAL A 38 14.46 9.81 -7.28
C VAL A 38 14.24 9.67 -8.79
N ASN A 39 14.72 8.57 -9.37
CA ASN A 39 14.45 8.22 -10.76
C ASN A 39 13.15 7.40 -10.84
N LEU A 40 12.00 8.09 -10.93
CA LEU A 40 10.69 7.43 -10.99
C LEU A 40 10.47 6.78 -12.36
N GLN A 41 10.21 5.47 -12.33
CA GLN A 41 9.82 4.64 -13.47
C GLN A 41 8.32 4.31 -13.33
N GLU A 42 7.51 4.77 -14.28
CA GLU A 42 6.07 4.52 -14.26
C GLU A 42 5.71 3.39 -15.23
N PHE A 43 5.12 2.31 -14.70
CA PHE A 43 4.66 1.14 -15.46
C PHE A 43 3.13 1.09 -15.49
N ALA A 44 2.58 0.20 -16.33
CA ALA A 44 1.13 0.07 -16.44
C ALA A 44 0.51 -0.68 -15.23
N THR A 45 1.28 -1.60 -14.61
CA THR A 45 0.79 -2.43 -13.51
C THR A 45 1.85 -2.60 -12.41
N TYR A 46 1.39 -2.83 -11.18
CA TYR A 46 2.29 -3.19 -10.07
C TYR A 46 2.97 -4.55 -10.27
N SER A 47 2.33 -5.49 -10.97
CA SER A 47 2.96 -6.79 -11.31
C SER A 47 4.19 -6.63 -12.19
N GLU A 48 4.17 -5.69 -13.14
CA GLU A 48 5.34 -5.33 -13.94
C GLU A 48 6.44 -4.71 -13.08
N CYS A 49 6.09 -3.78 -12.17
CA CYS A 49 7.04 -3.22 -11.19
C CYS A 49 7.69 -4.30 -10.34
N VAL A 50 6.91 -5.25 -9.80
CA VAL A 50 7.44 -6.34 -8.97
C VAL A 50 8.37 -7.24 -9.75
N THR A 51 8.03 -7.56 -11.01
CA THR A 51 8.90 -8.34 -11.90
C THR A 51 10.22 -7.63 -12.17
N ALA A 52 10.16 -6.32 -12.47
CA ALA A 52 11.35 -5.50 -12.67
C ALA A 52 12.19 -5.37 -11.40
N LEU A 53 11.55 -5.29 -10.23
CA LEU A 53 12.24 -5.28 -8.93
C LEU A 53 12.96 -6.60 -8.67
N ALA A 54 12.28 -7.71 -8.87
CA ALA A 54 12.84 -9.04 -8.65
C ALA A 54 14.02 -9.35 -9.58
N SER A 55 13.99 -8.83 -10.82
CA SER A 55 15.10 -8.98 -11.78
C SER A 55 16.26 -7.99 -11.57
N GLY A 56 16.10 -7.00 -10.69
CA GLY A 56 17.11 -5.96 -10.44
C GLY A 56 17.10 -4.81 -11.45
N ALA A 57 16.11 -4.73 -12.34
CA ALA A 57 16.00 -3.62 -13.29
C ALA A 57 15.65 -2.30 -12.61
N ILE A 58 14.96 -2.36 -11.47
CA ILE A 58 14.68 -1.24 -10.56
C ILE A 58 15.14 -1.56 -9.13
N ASP A 59 15.24 -0.54 -8.29
CA ASP A 59 15.77 -0.66 -6.92
C ASP A 59 14.66 -0.79 -5.88
N ALA A 60 13.53 -0.11 -6.12
CA ALA A 60 12.39 -0.09 -5.20
C ALA A 60 11.05 0.02 -5.95
N LEU A 61 9.99 -0.31 -5.25
CA LEU A 61 8.59 -0.14 -5.67
C LEU A 61 7.83 0.59 -4.56
N THR A 62 6.99 1.54 -4.92
CA THR A 62 6.07 2.20 -3.99
C THR A 62 4.63 2.07 -4.42
N THR A 63 3.78 1.75 -3.47
CA THR A 63 2.32 1.77 -3.48
C THR A 63 1.83 1.60 -2.05
N ASP A 64 0.56 1.35 -1.83
CA ASP A 64 -0.02 1.09 -0.52
C ASP A 64 0.69 -0.07 0.19
N ASP A 65 0.92 0.06 1.46
CA ASP A 65 1.64 -0.92 2.28
C ASP A 65 1.00 -2.32 2.26
N THR A 66 -0.35 -2.38 2.20
CA THR A 66 -1.11 -3.63 2.05
C THR A 66 -0.82 -4.34 0.72
N ILE A 67 -0.69 -3.58 -0.38
CA ILE A 67 -0.35 -4.12 -1.71
C ILE A 67 1.10 -4.63 -1.69
N LEU A 68 2.02 -3.85 -1.11
CA LEU A 68 3.43 -4.24 -0.97
C LEU A 68 3.57 -5.51 -0.14
N ALA A 69 2.86 -5.61 0.99
CA ALA A 69 2.85 -6.79 1.83
C ALA A 69 2.30 -8.02 1.09
N GLY A 70 1.19 -7.84 0.35
CA GLY A 70 0.61 -8.90 -0.47
C GLY A 70 1.59 -9.47 -1.50
N TYR A 71 2.34 -8.62 -2.21
CA TYR A 71 3.36 -9.09 -3.14
C TYR A 71 4.53 -9.80 -2.44
N ALA A 72 5.03 -9.24 -1.33
CA ALA A 72 6.15 -9.84 -0.59
C ALA A 72 5.80 -11.22 0.00
N ALA A 73 4.52 -11.49 0.26
CA ALA A 73 4.02 -12.76 0.79
C ALA A 73 3.86 -13.86 -0.29
N GLN A 74 3.82 -13.51 -1.58
CA GLN A 74 3.67 -14.52 -2.64
C GLN A 74 4.86 -15.48 -2.64
N ASP A 75 4.61 -16.77 -2.83
CA ASP A 75 5.63 -17.83 -2.74
C ASP A 75 6.86 -17.57 -3.61
N GLN A 76 6.67 -17.00 -4.81
CA GLN A 76 7.74 -16.65 -5.73
C GLN A 76 8.64 -15.51 -5.24
N TYR A 77 8.15 -14.64 -4.33
CA TYR A 77 8.84 -13.45 -3.82
C TYR A 77 9.20 -13.54 -2.34
N LYS A 78 8.64 -14.50 -1.63
CA LYS A 78 8.88 -14.71 -0.20
C LYS A 78 10.37 -14.89 0.11
N GLY A 79 10.88 -14.06 1.02
CA GLY A 79 12.31 -14.02 1.36
C GLY A 79 13.20 -13.31 0.33
N LYS A 80 12.69 -12.97 -0.88
CA LYS A 80 13.45 -12.23 -1.90
C LYS A 80 13.11 -10.73 -1.88
N LEU A 81 11.91 -10.38 -1.48
CA LEU A 81 11.44 -9.00 -1.35
C LEU A 81 11.06 -8.71 0.09
N LYS A 82 11.18 -7.44 0.48
CA LYS A 82 10.77 -6.93 1.79
C LYS A 82 10.12 -5.56 1.69
N VAL A 83 9.20 -5.25 2.61
CA VAL A 83 8.66 -3.91 2.83
C VAL A 83 9.53 -3.19 3.83
N VAL A 84 9.90 -1.93 3.55
CA VAL A 84 10.80 -1.14 4.42
C VAL A 84 10.09 -0.69 5.70
N GLY A 85 8.76 -0.46 5.63
CA GLY A 85 7.97 -0.08 6.80
C GLY A 85 8.07 1.38 7.21
N GLN A 86 8.47 2.26 6.28
CA GLN A 86 8.53 3.71 6.48
C GLN A 86 7.51 4.39 5.56
N PRO A 87 6.22 4.48 5.96
CA PRO A 87 5.19 5.14 5.16
C PRO A 87 5.44 6.65 5.11
N PHE A 88 5.17 7.27 3.96
CA PHE A 88 5.32 8.70 3.73
C PHE A 88 4.02 9.40 3.30
N SER A 89 2.91 8.66 3.30
CA SER A 89 1.55 9.17 3.10
C SER A 89 0.53 8.32 3.85
N GLU A 90 -0.64 8.89 4.06
CA GLU A 90 -1.84 8.19 4.51
C GLU A 90 -2.84 8.18 3.36
N GLU A 91 -3.35 6.99 3.00
CA GLU A 91 -4.30 6.81 1.92
C GLU A 91 -5.67 6.46 2.50
N ARG A 92 -6.65 7.34 2.26
CA ARG A 92 -8.04 7.11 2.70
C ARG A 92 -8.85 6.50 1.56
N TYR A 93 -9.32 5.28 1.75
CA TYR A 93 -10.18 4.61 0.80
C TYR A 93 -11.61 5.11 0.88
N GLY A 94 -12.25 5.30 -0.28
CA GLY A 94 -13.65 5.68 -0.39
C GLY A 94 -14.48 4.62 -1.12
N ILE A 95 -15.74 4.50 -0.72
CA ILE A 95 -16.74 3.70 -1.42
C ILE A 95 -17.64 4.66 -2.21
N GLY A 96 -17.61 4.55 -3.55
CA GLY A 96 -18.44 5.41 -4.42
C GLY A 96 -19.92 5.06 -4.33
N LEU A 97 -20.75 6.06 -4.08
CA LEU A 97 -22.20 5.95 -4.00
C LEU A 97 -22.88 6.98 -4.89
N LYS A 98 -24.16 6.74 -5.20
CA LYS A 98 -24.98 7.75 -5.85
C LYS A 98 -25.10 8.96 -4.91
N LYS A 99 -24.88 10.16 -5.45
CA LYS A 99 -25.03 11.40 -4.66
C LYS A 99 -26.39 11.49 -4.01
N GLY A 100 -26.42 11.73 -2.71
CA GLY A 100 -27.65 11.84 -1.90
C GLY A 100 -28.24 10.51 -1.43
N ASP A 101 -27.60 9.36 -1.71
CA ASP A 101 -28.03 8.06 -1.18
C ASP A 101 -27.50 7.85 0.24
N THR A 102 -27.99 8.65 1.17
CA THR A 102 -27.61 8.59 2.59
C THR A 102 -28.03 7.26 3.23
N ALA A 103 -29.12 6.65 2.76
CA ALA A 103 -29.57 5.36 3.28
C ALA A 103 -28.56 4.23 2.97
N GLN A 104 -28.03 4.20 1.75
CA GLN A 104 -27.00 3.21 1.40
C GLN A 104 -25.68 3.52 2.09
N CYS A 105 -25.31 4.79 2.22
CA CYS A 105 -24.14 5.20 2.98
C CYS A 105 -24.21 4.69 4.42
N GLN A 106 -25.33 4.89 5.11
CA GLN A 106 -25.50 4.45 6.49
C GLN A 106 -25.41 2.92 6.63
N LYS A 107 -25.99 2.15 5.71
CA LYS A 107 -25.88 0.69 5.72
C LYS A 107 -24.42 0.22 5.61
N ILE A 108 -23.62 0.88 4.75
CA ILE A 108 -22.19 0.55 4.58
C ILE A 108 -21.41 0.94 5.84
N THR A 109 -21.65 2.12 6.39
CA THR A 109 -21.05 2.59 7.63
C THR A 109 -21.33 1.62 8.78
N ASP A 110 -22.57 1.19 8.95
CA ASP A 110 -22.97 0.23 9.99
C ASP A 110 -22.29 -1.13 9.80
N ALA A 111 -22.16 -1.60 8.55
CA ALA A 111 -21.47 -2.85 8.24
C ALA A 111 -19.97 -2.78 8.58
N ILE A 112 -19.29 -1.68 8.25
CA ILE A 112 -17.88 -1.47 8.60
C ILE A 112 -17.72 -1.42 10.13
N ASN A 113 -18.54 -0.64 10.82
CA ASN A 113 -18.52 -0.53 12.28
C ASN A 113 -18.76 -1.89 12.95
N LYS A 114 -19.70 -2.68 12.44
CA LYS A 114 -19.97 -4.04 12.93
C LYS A 114 -18.75 -4.95 12.74
N MET A 115 -18.13 -4.92 11.58
CA MET A 115 -16.93 -5.71 11.29
C MET A 115 -15.78 -5.36 12.24
N VAL A 116 -15.58 -4.06 12.53
CA VAL A 116 -14.57 -3.58 13.48
C VAL A 116 -14.90 -4.00 14.91
N THR A 117 -16.13 -3.73 15.38
CA THR A 117 -16.53 -3.99 16.78
C THR A 117 -16.64 -5.47 17.11
N SER A 118 -16.92 -6.34 16.14
CA SER A 118 -16.92 -7.79 16.31
C SER A 118 -15.52 -8.42 16.31
N GLY A 119 -14.48 -7.65 15.98
CA GLY A 119 -13.11 -8.14 15.80
C GLY A 119 -12.90 -8.89 14.46
N GLU A 120 -13.90 -8.95 13.60
CA GLU A 120 -13.80 -9.63 12.30
C GLU A 120 -12.79 -8.93 11.38
N TRP A 121 -12.73 -7.60 11.40
CA TRP A 121 -11.74 -6.83 10.66
C TRP A 121 -10.32 -7.29 10.97
N GLN A 122 -9.96 -7.40 12.24
CA GLN A 122 -8.61 -7.85 12.64
C GLN A 122 -8.34 -9.29 12.19
N LYS A 123 -9.30 -10.18 12.32
CA LYS A 123 -9.14 -11.57 11.84
C LYS A 123 -8.88 -11.66 10.33
N ILE A 124 -9.58 -10.84 9.54
CA ILE A 124 -9.40 -10.77 8.09
C ILE A 124 -8.00 -10.25 7.75
N VAL A 125 -7.56 -9.18 8.42
CA VAL A 125 -6.21 -8.63 8.24
C VAL A 125 -5.16 -9.67 8.59
N ASP A 126 -5.27 -10.31 9.74
CA ASP A 126 -4.31 -11.33 10.19
C ASP A 126 -4.25 -12.53 9.24
N ALA A 127 -5.41 -12.98 8.74
CA ALA A 127 -5.48 -14.11 7.81
C ALA A 127 -4.85 -13.82 6.44
N ASN A 128 -5.03 -12.60 5.92
CA ASN A 128 -4.62 -12.26 4.55
C ASN A 128 -3.25 -11.58 4.47
N LEU A 129 -2.89 -10.77 5.47
CA LEU A 129 -1.67 -9.97 5.48
C LEU A 129 -0.66 -10.39 6.57
N GLY A 130 -1.13 -11.13 7.58
CA GLY A 130 -0.28 -11.68 8.65
C GLY A 130 0.89 -12.52 8.13
N PRO A 131 0.71 -13.40 7.11
CA PRO A 131 1.81 -14.17 6.51
C PRO A 131 2.94 -13.31 5.94
N ALA A 132 2.66 -12.04 5.58
CA ALA A 132 3.65 -11.06 5.15
C ALA A 132 4.31 -10.30 6.33
N GLY A 133 3.93 -10.59 7.57
CA GLY A 133 4.34 -9.81 8.73
C GLY A 133 3.74 -8.41 8.80
N TYR A 134 2.68 -8.15 8.04
CA TYR A 134 2.01 -6.85 8.02
C TYR A 134 1.37 -6.52 9.37
N LYS A 135 1.52 -5.27 9.77
CA LYS A 135 0.85 -4.69 10.94
C LYS A 135 0.16 -3.40 10.51
N PRO A 136 -1.15 -3.26 10.77
CA PRO A 136 -1.87 -2.04 10.43
C PRO A 136 -1.22 -0.81 11.05
N GLY A 137 -1.05 0.24 10.24
CA GLY A 137 -0.57 1.53 10.69
C GLY A 137 -1.61 2.35 11.48
N ALA A 138 -1.25 3.55 11.85
CA ALA A 138 -2.15 4.51 12.49
C ALA A 138 -3.40 4.74 11.64
N GLY A 139 -4.55 4.99 12.29
CA GLY A 139 -5.84 5.12 11.60
C GLY A 139 -6.56 3.79 11.35
N ASN A 140 -5.97 2.66 11.74
CA ASN A 140 -6.61 1.35 11.69
C ASN A 140 -6.91 0.80 13.10
N PRO A 141 -8.03 0.07 13.27
CA PRO A 141 -9.08 -0.19 12.29
C PRO A 141 -9.78 1.10 11.81
N PRO A 142 -10.38 1.09 10.58
CA PRO A 142 -10.95 2.28 9.99
C PRO A 142 -12.18 2.81 10.75
N THR A 143 -12.29 4.12 10.80
CA THR A 143 -13.51 4.80 11.27
C THR A 143 -14.13 5.51 10.07
N PRO A 144 -15.33 5.10 9.63
CA PRO A 144 -16.01 5.74 8.50
C PRO A 144 -16.33 7.21 8.79
N ASP A 145 -16.22 8.05 7.77
CA ASP A 145 -16.71 9.42 7.82
C ASP A 145 -18.26 9.45 7.87
N ALA A 146 -18.80 10.57 8.34
CA ALA A 146 -20.24 10.78 8.37
C ALA A 146 -20.83 10.80 6.95
N CYS A 147 -22.02 10.22 6.79
CA CYS A 147 -22.78 10.31 5.55
C CYS A 147 -23.29 11.75 5.34
N ALA A 148 -23.04 12.31 4.17
CA ALA A 148 -23.45 13.66 3.77
C ALA A 148 -24.60 13.63 2.74
#